data_1d3cff82e4af2f2cd816bd7a7e2abde2
#
_entry.id   1d3cff82e4af2f2cd816bd7a7e2abde2
#
_cell.length_a   1.000
_cell.length_b   1.000
_cell.length_c   1.000
_cell.angle_alpha   90.00
_cell.angle_beta   90.00
_cell.angle_gamma   90.00
#
_symmetry.space_group_name_H-M   'P 1'
#
loop_
_entity.id
_entity.type
_entity.pdbx_description
1 polymer ?
#
loop_
_entity_poly.entity_id
_entity_poly.type
_entity_poly.pdbx_seq_one_letter_code
_entity_poly.pdbx_strand_id
1 'polypeptide(L)'
;MHILRIKCKTPEDVDACASTMKEVLSKLKGMELPEAVKYLMEAGDYEIKDVTDRPDDLDSLSYRIFQRYKNGETKRPNKRIVVAICLAMRLPFILSTALIEIAGFSFSNSKDDMMLLTILHNCKEMSFEEINNILEELSCEPLTHKND
;
A
#
# COMPACT_ATOMS: atom_id res chain seq x y z
N MET A 1 -13.27 -11.59 7.49
CA MET A 1 -13.46 -10.64 6.37
C MET A 1 -12.68 -9.37 6.64
N HIS A 2 -11.94 -8.93 5.66
CA HIS A 2 -11.20 -7.68 5.79
C HIS A 2 -12.16 -6.51 5.56
N ILE A 3 -12.41 -5.73 6.60
CA ILE A 3 -13.31 -4.57 6.49
C ILE A 3 -12.85 -3.55 5.45
N LEU A 4 -11.56 -3.62 5.07
CA LEU A 4 -10.97 -2.71 4.08
C LEU A 4 -11.14 -3.19 2.64
N ARG A 5 -11.76 -4.36 2.42
CA ARG A 5 -11.93 -4.97 1.09
C ARG A 5 -13.38 -5.21 0.71
N ILE A 6 -14.26 -4.35 1.16
CA ILE A 6 -15.68 -4.48 0.89
C ILE A 6 -15.95 -4.20 -0.59
N LYS A 7 -16.65 -5.12 -1.25
CA LYS A 7 -17.16 -4.91 -2.60
C LYS A 7 -18.57 -4.34 -2.49
N CYS A 8 -18.78 -3.20 -3.09
CA CYS A 8 -20.04 -2.49 -3.01
C CYS A 8 -20.95 -2.86 -4.19
N LYS A 9 -22.13 -3.39 -3.90
CA LYS A 9 -23.14 -3.76 -4.91
C LYS A 9 -24.44 -3.04 -4.72
N THR A 10 -24.71 -2.57 -3.51
CA THR A 10 -25.98 -1.91 -3.15
C THR A 10 -25.70 -0.54 -2.56
N PRO A 11 -26.72 0.36 -2.51
CA PRO A 11 -26.54 1.65 -1.82
C PRO A 11 -26.14 1.48 -0.35
N GLU A 12 -26.65 0.44 0.33
CA GLU A 12 -26.31 0.15 1.72
C GLU A 12 -24.85 -0.23 1.85
N ASP A 13 -24.31 -1.01 0.91
CA ASP A 13 -22.89 -1.37 0.89
C ASP A 13 -22.02 -0.13 0.73
N VAL A 14 -22.40 0.77 -0.16
CA VAL A 14 -21.66 2.02 -0.39
C VAL A 14 -21.65 2.88 0.86
N ASP A 15 -22.79 3.02 1.51
CA ASP A 15 -22.91 3.79 2.75
C ASP A 15 -22.06 3.20 3.86
N ALA A 16 -22.12 1.89 4.05
CA ALA A 16 -21.33 1.20 5.06
C ALA A 16 -19.82 1.33 4.78
N CYS A 17 -19.42 1.18 3.53
CA CYS A 17 -18.02 1.33 3.12
C CYS A 17 -17.53 2.76 3.36
N ALA A 18 -18.32 3.76 2.96
CA ALA A 18 -17.98 5.16 3.16
C ALA A 18 -17.83 5.49 4.65
N SER A 19 -18.71 4.96 5.50
CA SER A 19 -18.64 5.16 6.95
C SER A 19 -17.38 4.52 7.53
N THR A 20 -17.05 3.31 7.09
CA THR A 20 -15.84 2.61 7.51
C THR A 20 -14.58 3.39 7.10
N MET A 21 -14.53 3.87 5.85
CA MET A 21 -13.39 4.65 5.36
C MET A 21 -13.23 5.95 6.15
N LYS A 22 -14.33 6.63 6.45
CA LYS A 22 -14.32 7.84 7.25
C LYS A 22 -13.74 7.59 8.64
N GLU A 23 -14.17 6.51 9.28
CA GLU A 23 -13.68 6.14 10.60
C GLU A 23 -12.18 5.83 10.58
N VAL A 24 -11.73 5.03 9.61
CA VAL A 24 -10.32 4.67 9.47
C VAL A 24 -9.48 5.92 9.20
N LEU A 25 -9.90 6.79 8.30
CA LEU A 25 -9.19 8.04 8.00
C LEU A 25 -9.11 8.94 9.23
N SER A 26 -10.17 9.02 10.03
CA SER A 26 -10.18 9.81 11.26
C SER A 26 -9.15 9.31 12.27
N LYS A 27 -9.02 8.00 12.39
CA LYS A 27 -8.03 7.38 13.29
C LYS A 27 -6.61 7.53 12.78
N LEU A 28 -6.39 7.51 11.47
CA LEU A 28 -5.07 7.71 10.88
C LEU A 28 -4.54 9.14 11.06
N LYS A 29 -5.44 10.08 11.23
CA LYS A 29 -5.07 11.49 11.35
C LYS A 29 -4.18 11.72 12.56
N GLY A 30 -3.00 12.28 12.33
CA GLY A 30 -2.03 12.54 13.38
C GLY A 30 -1.10 11.38 13.72
N MET A 31 -1.29 10.21 13.12
CA MET A 31 -0.37 9.08 13.31
C MET A 31 0.91 9.29 12.51
N GLU A 32 2.00 8.75 13.04
CA GLU A 32 3.23 8.61 12.28
C GLU A 32 3.18 7.33 11.45
N LEU A 33 4.07 7.21 10.47
CA LEU A 33 4.06 6.09 9.53
C LEU A 33 4.07 4.71 10.21
N PRO A 34 4.94 4.42 11.21
CA PRO A 34 4.93 3.11 11.86
C PRO A 34 3.60 2.79 12.53
N GLU A 35 3.03 3.75 13.25
CA GLU A 35 1.73 3.58 13.90
C GLU A 35 0.63 3.32 12.87
N ALA A 36 0.65 4.07 11.77
CA ALA A 36 -0.34 3.94 10.71
C ALA A 36 -0.27 2.56 10.06
N VAL A 37 0.92 2.05 9.78
CA VAL A 37 1.11 0.70 9.22
C VAL A 37 0.54 -0.35 10.17
N LYS A 38 0.88 -0.27 11.46
CA LYS A 38 0.37 -1.20 12.47
C LYS A 38 -1.15 -1.15 12.56
N TYR A 39 -1.69 0.07 12.60
CA TYR A 39 -3.15 0.26 12.68
C TYR A 39 -3.86 -0.35 11.48
N LEU A 40 -3.36 -0.12 10.28
CA LEU A 40 -3.97 -0.65 9.06
C LEU A 40 -3.87 -2.18 9.00
N MET A 41 -2.79 -2.77 9.51
CA MET A 41 -2.69 -4.22 9.63
C MET A 41 -3.76 -4.79 10.55
N GLU A 42 -3.96 -4.18 11.70
CA GLU A 42 -4.99 -4.60 12.66
C GLU A 42 -6.39 -4.42 12.08
N ALA A 43 -6.66 -3.27 11.48
CA ALA A 43 -7.96 -2.97 10.89
C ALA A 43 -8.30 -3.92 9.74
N GLY A 44 -7.29 -4.32 8.96
CA GLY A 44 -7.47 -5.25 7.84
C GLY A 44 -7.33 -6.72 8.23
N ASP A 45 -6.99 -6.99 9.48
CA ASP A 45 -6.74 -8.34 9.97
C ASP A 45 -5.64 -9.05 9.16
N TYR A 46 -4.55 -8.32 8.89
CA TYR A 46 -3.40 -8.87 8.16
C TYR A 46 -2.35 -9.37 9.13
N GLU A 47 -1.76 -10.53 8.81
CA GLU A 47 -0.52 -10.97 9.42
C GLU A 47 0.64 -10.56 8.53
N ILE A 48 1.85 -10.46 9.09
CA ILE A 48 3.04 -10.07 8.32
C ILE A 48 3.26 -11.00 7.12
N LYS A 49 3.05 -12.29 7.31
CA LYS A 49 3.20 -13.27 6.23
C LYS A 49 2.24 -13.03 5.06
N ASP A 50 1.05 -12.48 5.32
CA ASP A 50 0.08 -12.18 4.28
C ASP A 50 0.54 -11.01 3.39
N VAL A 51 1.39 -10.16 3.95
CA VAL A 51 1.86 -8.94 3.30
C VAL A 51 3.18 -9.20 2.55
N THR A 52 4.08 -9.97 3.14
CA THR A 52 5.44 -10.11 2.64
C THR A 52 5.73 -11.46 1.98
N ASP A 53 4.97 -12.48 2.32
CA ASP A 53 5.23 -13.84 1.82
C ASP A 53 4.26 -14.19 0.70
N ARG A 54 4.67 -13.92 -0.53
CA ARG A 54 3.94 -14.29 -1.73
C ARG A 54 4.80 -15.33 -2.46
N PRO A 55 4.56 -16.63 -2.24
CA PRO A 55 5.45 -17.67 -2.72
C PRO A 55 5.65 -17.69 -4.24
N ASP A 56 4.70 -17.18 -5.00
CA ASP A 56 4.78 -17.11 -6.46
C ASP A 56 5.29 -15.77 -6.98
N ASP A 57 5.72 -14.87 -6.09
CA ASP A 57 6.14 -13.53 -6.46
C ASP A 57 7.60 -13.31 -6.05
N LEU A 58 8.49 -13.38 -7.02
CA LEU A 58 9.94 -13.26 -6.79
C LEU A 58 10.37 -11.87 -6.33
N ASP A 59 9.59 -10.86 -6.69
CA ASP A 59 9.89 -9.46 -6.39
C ASP A 59 9.02 -8.93 -5.24
N SER A 60 8.45 -9.81 -4.43
CA SER A 60 7.60 -9.41 -3.32
C SER A 60 8.35 -8.55 -2.30
N LEU A 61 7.58 -7.73 -1.58
CA LEU A 61 8.12 -6.91 -0.51
C LEU A 61 8.75 -7.81 0.56
N SER A 62 10.03 -7.58 0.89
CA SER A 62 10.73 -8.44 1.83
C SER A 62 10.22 -8.23 3.26
N TYR A 63 10.23 -9.31 4.03
CA TYR A 63 9.87 -9.29 5.44
C TYR A 63 10.70 -8.27 6.22
N ARG A 64 12.00 -8.23 5.94
CA ARG A 64 12.93 -7.33 6.62
C ARG A 64 12.58 -5.85 6.39
N ILE A 65 12.31 -5.49 5.15
CA ILE A 65 11.94 -4.10 4.78
C ILE A 65 10.62 -3.72 5.47
N PHE A 66 9.63 -4.59 5.39
CA PHE A 66 8.32 -4.35 6.00
C PHE A 66 8.44 -4.16 7.51
N GLN A 67 9.22 -5.01 8.20
CA GLN A 67 9.45 -4.91 9.63
C GLN A 67 10.09 -3.58 10.01
N ARG A 68 11.05 -3.12 9.23
CA ARG A 68 11.72 -1.84 9.49
C ARG A 68 10.74 -0.67 9.40
N TYR A 69 9.85 -0.69 8.43
CA TYR A 69 8.82 0.35 8.29
C TYR A 69 7.81 0.27 9.44
N LYS A 70 7.35 -0.91 9.76
CA LYS A 70 6.38 -1.14 10.83
C LYS A 70 6.93 -0.73 12.21
N ASN A 71 8.21 -0.98 12.46
CA ASN A 71 8.82 -0.73 13.77
C ASN A 71 9.48 0.64 13.89
N GLY A 72 9.40 1.48 12.85
CA GLY A 72 9.96 2.82 12.90
C GLY A 72 11.48 2.87 12.78
N GLU A 73 12.10 1.82 12.26
CA GLU A 73 13.55 1.75 12.11
C GLU A 73 14.04 2.44 10.84
N THR A 74 13.12 2.84 9.95
CA THR A 74 13.46 3.51 8.70
C THR A 74 13.47 5.03 8.94
N LYS A 75 14.65 5.63 8.87
CA LYS A 75 14.80 7.08 9.09
C LYS A 75 14.33 7.92 7.91
N ARG A 76 14.46 7.39 6.70
CA ARG A 76 14.04 8.06 5.47
C ARG A 76 13.18 7.11 4.65
N PRO A 77 11.86 7.18 4.80
CA PRO A 77 10.98 6.35 3.99
C PRO A 77 11.21 6.57 2.50
N ASN A 78 11.07 5.53 1.74
CA ASN A 78 11.16 5.57 0.28
C ASN A 78 9.74 5.51 -0.28
N LYS A 79 9.40 6.44 -1.16
CA LYS A 79 8.05 6.54 -1.74
C LYS A 79 7.62 5.24 -2.42
N ARG A 80 8.51 4.62 -3.18
CA ARG A 80 8.21 3.37 -3.88
C ARG A 80 7.95 2.22 -2.92
N ILE A 81 8.67 2.17 -1.82
CA ILE A 81 8.47 1.14 -0.79
C ILE A 81 7.12 1.36 -0.09
N VAL A 82 6.75 2.61 0.19
CA VAL A 82 5.43 2.89 0.80
C VAL A 82 4.32 2.49 -0.17
N VAL A 83 4.48 2.76 -1.46
CA VAL A 83 3.54 2.29 -2.50
C VAL A 83 3.46 0.77 -2.49
N ALA A 84 4.62 0.08 -2.39
CA ALA A 84 4.67 -1.37 -2.33
C ALA A 84 3.93 -1.91 -1.09
N ILE A 85 4.08 -1.26 0.06
CA ILE A 85 3.36 -1.63 1.28
C ILE A 85 1.85 -1.52 1.08
N CYS A 86 1.39 -0.44 0.46
CA CYS A 86 -0.03 -0.25 0.15
C CYS A 86 -0.56 -1.37 -0.76
N LEU A 87 0.20 -1.72 -1.79
CA LEU A 87 -0.17 -2.79 -2.71
C LEU A 87 -0.15 -4.16 -2.04
N ALA A 88 0.85 -4.42 -1.19
CA ALA A 88 0.95 -5.68 -0.46
C ALA A 88 -0.26 -5.89 0.46
N MET A 89 -0.72 -4.84 1.12
CA MET A 89 -1.91 -4.89 1.95
C MET A 89 -3.20 -4.76 1.14
N ARG A 90 -3.10 -4.50 -0.16
CA ARG A 90 -4.25 -4.28 -1.06
C ARG A 90 -5.22 -3.26 -0.49
N LEU A 91 -4.68 -2.17 0.02
CA LEU A 91 -5.47 -1.10 0.60
C LEU A 91 -6.37 -0.44 -0.46
N PRO A 92 -7.58 -0.02 -0.08
CA PRO A 92 -8.37 0.87 -0.93
C PRO A 92 -7.56 2.10 -1.30
N PHE A 93 -7.78 2.64 -2.49
CA PHE A 93 -7.01 3.76 -3.01
C PHE A 93 -6.97 4.96 -2.04
N ILE A 94 -8.11 5.25 -1.42
CA ILE A 94 -8.21 6.38 -0.48
C ILE A 94 -7.31 6.18 0.75
N LEU A 95 -7.16 4.95 1.23
CA LEU A 95 -6.29 4.64 2.36
C LEU A 95 -4.83 4.61 1.93
N SER A 96 -4.55 4.14 0.72
CA SER A 96 -3.19 4.17 0.17
C SER A 96 -2.67 5.60 0.05
N THR A 97 -3.46 6.52 -0.48
CA THR A 97 -3.05 7.91 -0.59
C THR A 97 -2.85 8.55 0.78
N ALA A 98 -3.70 8.20 1.76
CA ALA A 98 -3.56 8.68 3.12
C ALA A 98 -2.24 8.21 3.75
N LEU A 99 -1.88 6.94 3.57
CA LEU A 99 -0.63 6.39 4.12
C LEU A 99 0.60 7.05 3.47
N ILE A 100 0.54 7.28 2.16
CA ILE A 100 1.63 7.94 1.43
C ILE A 100 1.80 9.39 1.95
N GLU A 101 0.71 10.08 2.19
CA GLU A 101 0.72 11.42 2.75
C GLU A 101 1.31 11.45 4.17
N ILE A 102 0.95 10.47 5.01
CA ILE A 102 1.54 10.31 6.34
C ILE A 102 3.04 10.09 6.26
N ALA A 103 3.52 9.38 5.25
CA ALA A 103 4.95 9.17 5.02
C ALA A 103 5.67 10.44 4.54
N GLY A 104 4.94 11.53 4.29
CA GLY A 104 5.51 12.80 3.87
C GLY A 104 5.61 12.97 2.37
N PHE A 105 4.93 12.15 1.59
CA PHE A 105 4.99 12.20 0.13
C PHE A 105 3.70 12.75 -0.47
N SER A 106 3.86 13.35 -1.65
CA SER A 106 2.75 13.77 -2.48
C SER A 106 3.07 13.34 -3.93
N PHE A 107 2.06 13.38 -4.78
CA PHE A 107 2.24 13.04 -6.18
C PHE A 107 2.18 14.31 -7.03
N SER A 108 3.13 14.43 -7.93
CA SER A 108 3.15 15.49 -8.93
C SER A 108 2.58 14.94 -10.25
N ASN A 109 2.64 15.74 -11.32
CA ASN A 109 2.26 15.27 -12.65
C ASN A 109 3.44 14.72 -13.44
N SER A 110 4.55 14.38 -12.78
CA SER A 110 5.68 13.73 -13.44
C SER A 110 5.27 12.35 -13.95
N LYS A 111 6.00 11.86 -14.95
CA LYS A 111 5.75 10.52 -15.50
C LYS A 111 5.83 9.45 -14.40
N ASP A 112 6.84 9.54 -13.56
CA ASP A 112 7.06 8.56 -12.48
C ASP A 112 5.89 8.56 -11.47
N ASP A 113 5.47 9.72 -11.01
CA ASP A 113 4.37 9.84 -10.07
C ASP A 113 3.05 9.38 -10.68
N MET A 114 2.80 9.70 -11.94
CA MET A 114 1.58 9.24 -12.62
C MET A 114 1.57 7.73 -12.78
N MET A 115 2.73 7.11 -13.02
CA MET A 115 2.85 5.65 -13.05
C MET A 115 2.53 5.04 -11.69
N LEU A 116 3.09 5.59 -10.62
CA LEU A 116 2.83 5.09 -9.27
C LEU A 116 1.36 5.21 -8.88
N LEU A 117 0.72 6.33 -9.16
CA LEU A 117 -0.71 6.52 -8.89
C LEU A 117 -1.57 5.54 -9.69
N THR A 118 -1.24 5.35 -10.96
CA THR A 118 -1.96 4.42 -11.84
C THR A 118 -1.87 3.00 -11.31
N ILE A 119 -0.68 2.60 -10.89
CA ILE A 119 -0.45 1.27 -10.29
C ILE A 119 -1.27 1.10 -9.03
N LEU A 120 -1.24 2.08 -8.13
CA LEU A 120 -2.03 2.04 -6.88
C LEU A 120 -3.52 1.88 -7.14
N HIS A 121 -4.02 2.55 -8.17
CA HIS A 121 -5.45 2.55 -8.47
C HIS A 121 -5.91 1.29 -9.21
N ASN A 122 -5.09 0.76 -10.10
CA ASN A 122 -5.52 -0.25 -11.06
C ASN A 122 -4.84 -1.62 -10.96
N CYS A 123 -3.75 -1.75 -10.22
CA CYS A 123 -2.92 -2.95 -10.27
C CYS A 123 -2.81 -3.73 -8.96
N LYS A 124 -3.80 -3.60 -8.07
CA LYS A 124 -3.76 -4.26 -6.75
C LYS A 124 -3.72 -5.78 -6.82
N GLU A 125 -4.28 -6.35 -7.88
CA GLU A 125 -4.36 -7.81 -8.03
C GLU A 125 -3.16 -8.40 -8.75
N MET A 126 -2.25 -7.54 -9.25
CA MET A 126 -1.06 -7.98 -9.95
C MET A 126 0.05 -8.32 -8.95
N SER A 127 0.93 -9.26 -9.34
CA SER A 127 2.13 -9.56 -8.56
C SER A 127 3.15 -8.43 -8.70
N PHE A 128 4.08 -8.34 -7.75
CA PHE A 128 5.18 -7.38 -7.86
C PHE A 128 6.07 -7.67 -9.08
N GLU A 129 6.25 -8.92 -9.42
CA GLU A 129 7.00 -9.31 -10.61
C GLU A 129 6.36 -8.73 -11.88
N GLU A 130 5.04 -8.89 -12.02
CA GLU A 130 4.30 -8.33 -13.16
C GLU A 130 4.38 -6.81 -13.19
N ILE A 131 4.20 -6.15 -12.06
CA ILE A 131 4.27 -4.69 -11.95
C ILE A 131 5.67 -4.19 -12.32
N ASN A 132 6.70 -4.83 -11.77
CA ASN A 132 8.08 -4.43 -12.02
C ASN A 132 8.46 -4.63 -13.49
N ASN A 133 7.97 -5.70 -14.12
CA ASN A 133 8.18 -5.93 -15.55
C ASN A 133 7.55 -4.82 -16.42
N ILE A 134 6.35 -4.39 -16.06
CA ILE A 134 5.68 -3.28 -16.74
C ILE A 134 6.48 -1.99 -16.59
N LEU A 135 6.92 -1.70 -15.37
CA LEU A 135 7.71 -0.51 -15.10
C LEU A 135 9.03 -0.51 -15.87
N GLU A 136 9.69 -1.66 -15.97
CA GLU A 136 10.91 -1.81 -16.72
C GLU A 136 10.67 -1.55 -18.20
N GLU A 137 9.61 -2.10 -18.78
CA GLU A 137 9.24 -1.86 -20.17
C GLU A 137 8.97 -0.37 -20.46
N LEU A 138 8.48 0.35 -19.47
CA LEU A 138 8.20 1.79 -19.58
C LEU A 138 9.40 2.66 -19.21
N SER A 139 10.56 2.05 -18.99
CA SER A 139 11.79 2.74 -18.58
C SER A 139 11.66 3.47 -17.24
N CYS A 140 10.87 2.90 -16.34
CA CYS A 140 10.69 3.38 -14.98
C CYS A 140 11.39 2.43 -14.00
N GLU A 141 11.78 2.96 -12.83
CA GLU A 141 12.38 2.13 -11.80
C GLU A 141 11.34 1.14 -11.23
N PRO A 142 11.77 -0.07 -10.86
CA PRO A 142 10.87 -1.03 -10.22
C PRO A 142 10.43 -0.54 -8.83
N LEU A 143 9.32 -1.07 -8.32
CA LEU A 143 8.86 -0.78 -6.97
C LEU A 143 9.75 -1.44 -5.93
N THR A 144 10.15 -2.67 -6.19
CA THR A 144 10.97 -3.47 -5.28
C THR A 144 12.10 -4.12 -6.06
N HIS A 145 13.16 -4.49 -5.35
CA HIS A 145 14.28 -5.24 -5.91
C HIS A 145 14.39 -6.58 -5.18
N LYS A 146 14.89 -7.61 -5.87
CA LYS A 146 14.99 -8.97 -5.32
C LYS A 146 15.73 -9.05 -3.98
N ASN A 147 16.64 -8.12 -3.72
CA ASN A 147 17.48 -8.12 -2.53
C ASN A 147 17.08 -7.08 -1.49
N ASP A 148 15.93 -6.48 -1.66
CA ASP A 148 15.43 -5.46 -0.71
C ASP A 148 14.86 -6.07 0.56
#